data_0480af62bd6cb159bbcbfc857e444e43
#
_entry.id   0480af62bd6cb159bbcbfc857e444e43
#
_cell.length_a   1.000
_cell.length_b   1.000
_cell.length_c   1.000
_cell.angle_alpha   90.00
_cell.angle_beta   90.00
_cell.angle_gamma   90.00
#
_symmetry.space_group_name_H-M   'P 1'
#
loop_
_entity.id
_entity.type
_entity.pdbx_description
1 polymer ?
#
loop_
_entity_poly.entity_id
_entity_poly.type
_entity_poly.pdbx_seq_one_letter_code
_entity_poly.pdbx_strand_id
1 'polypeptide(L)'
;QNLRKTNYKCYFFSKNELNINDQIKLNNKFISIKPNIVINTCAYTNVDKAEENFNEANNVNNLSVGLLAKQCQDNDCFLIHISTDYVFDGFSESPYKEDDKKNPLGVYGRTKLDGEKKILKSNCRFCIIRTSWLFSEFGNNFLKTILNIASKNADISVISDQIGAPTYSGDISKA
;
A
#
# COMPACT_ATOMS: atom_id res chain seq x y z
N GLN A 1 6.57 -8.98 12.07
CA GLN A 1 6.89 -10.16 12.89
C GLN A 1 7.57 -11.27 12.08
N ASN A 2 7.06 -11.63 10.90
CA ASN A 2 7.62 -12.69 10.07
C ASN A 2 9.08 -12.40 9.66
N LEU A 3 9.40 -11.21 9.20
CA LEU A 3 10.75 -10.81 8.84
C LEU A 3 11.72 -10.84 10.04
N ARG A 4 11.25 -10.61 11.27
CA ARG A 4 12.10 -10.71 12.48
C ARG A 4 12.53 -12.14 12.82
N LYS A 5 11.88 -13.15 12.23
CA LYS A 5 12.18 -14.58 12.41
C LYS A 5 13.11 -15.12 11.33
N THR A 6 13.57 -14.28 10.41
CA THR A 6 14.47 -14.66 9.31
C THR A 6 15.92 -14.26 9.64
N ASN A 7 16.87 -14.83 8.89
CA ASN A 7 18.28 -14.44 8.97
C ASN A 7 18.61 -13.17 8.17
N TYR A 8 17.58 -12.45 7.68
CA TYR A 8 17.78 -11.20 6.95
C TYR A 8 18.06 -10.04 7.92
N LYS A 9 18.96 -9.16 7.52
CA LYS A 9 19.18 -7.88 8.22
C LYS A 9 18.08 -6.92 7.81
N CYS A 10 17.10 -6.71 8.69
CA CYS A 10 15.91 -5.90 8.41
C CYS A 10 15.99 -4.54 9.11
N TYR A 11 15.61 -3.50 8.37
CA TYR A 11 15.46 -2.13 8.87
C TYR A 11 14.02 -1.71 8.70
N PHE A 12 13.43 -1.14 9.74
CA PHE A 12 12.04 -0.69 9.77
C PHE A 12 12.02 0.79 10.06
N PHE A 13 11.22 1.53 9.30
CA PHE A 13 11.09 2.99 9.44
C PHE A 13 9.63 3.37 9.51
N SER A 14 9.28 4.17 10.51
CA SER A 14 8.02 4.90 10.56
C SER A 14 8.10 6.19 9.72
N LYS A 15 6.94 6.84 9.47
CA LYS A 15 6.88 8.15 8.78
C LYS A 15 7.76 9.20 9.46
N ASN A 16 7.87 9.17 10.80
CA ASN A 16 8.67 10.16 11.55
C ASN A 16 10.18 9.91 11.40
N GLU A 17 10.60 8.66 11.22
CA GLU A 17 12.02 8.29 11.07
C GLU A 17 12.49 8.47 9.62
N LEU A 18 11.63 8.13 8.65
CA LEU A 18 11.92 8.27 7.23
C LEU A 18 10.64 8.65 6.46
N ASN A 19 10.43 9.93 6.24
CA ASN A 19 9.42 10.39 5.31
C ASN A 19 9.89 10.13 3.88
N ILE A 20 9.18 9.27 3.14
CA ILE A 20 9.54 8.90 1.75
C ILE A 20 9.40 10.07 0.76
N ASN A 21 8.77 11.18 1.15
CA ASN A 21 8.75 12.43 0.38
C ASN A 21 10.06 13.23 0.52
N ASP A 22 10.88 12.95 1.53
CA ASP A 22 12.17 13.60 1.74
C ASP A 22 13.24 12.88 0.91
N GLN A 23 13.44 13.37 -0.30
CA GLN A 23 14.39 12.79 -1.25
C GLN A 23 15.82 12.71 -0.71
N ILE A 24 16.25 13.71 0.08
CA ILE A 24 17.60 13.75 0.62
C ILE A 24 17.77 12.65 1.67
N LYS A 25 16.84 12.56 2.63
CA LYS A 25 16.87 11.52 3.65
C LYS A 25 16.73 10.12 3.04
N LEU A 26 15.85 9.96 2.05
CA LEU A 26 15.69 8.69 1.35
C LEU A 26 17.02 8.27 0.69
N ASN A 27 17.64 9.14 -0.09
CA ASN A 27 18.93 8.87 -0.73
C ASN A 27 20.03 8.50 0.29
N ASN A 28 20.14 9.25 1.39
CA ASN A 28 21.12 8.96 2.45
C ASN A 28 20.89 7.59 3.10
N LYS A 29 19.63 7.16 3.24
CA LYS A 29 19.30 5.83 3.74
C LYS A 29 19.72 4.72 2.76
N PHE A 30 19.48 4.90 1.46
CA PHE A 30 19.95 3.94 0.46
C PHE A 30 21.47 3.81 0.45
N ILE A 31 22.21 4.93 0.50
CA ILE A 31 23.67 4.94 0.56
C ILE A 31 24.19 4.20 1.83
N SER A 32 23.57 4.47 2.98
CA SER A 32 24.06 3.94 4.27
C SER A 32 23.70 2.48 4.48
N ILE A 33 22.53 2.02 3.98
CA ILE A 33 22.01 0.66 4.22
C ILE A 33 22.38 -0.27 3.07
N LYS A 34 22.38 0.24 1.83
CA LYS A 34 22.52 -0.53 0.57
C LYS A 34 21.56 -1.72 0.53
N PRO A 35 20.24 -1.48 0.55
CA PRO A 35 19.25 -2.54 0.64
C PRO A 35 19.24 -3.40 -0.63
N ASN A 36 19.04 -4.71 -0.49
CA ASN A 36 18.77 -5.60 -1.63
C ASN A 36 17.27 -5.60 -2.00
N ILE A 37 16.40 -5.43 -0.98
CA ILE A 37 14.95 -5.42 -1.13
C ILE A 37 14.39 -4.24 -0.34
N VAL A 38 13.44 -3.53 -0.93
CA VAL A 38 12.64 -2.50 -0.27
C VAL A 38 11.19 -2.91 -0.31
N ILE A 39 10.54 -2.95 0.85
CA ILE A 39 9.10 -3.22 0.98
C ILE A 39 8.42 -1.90 1.31
N ASN A 40 7.65 -1.37 0.35
CA ASN A 40 6.91 -0.14 0.53
C ASN A 40 5.48 -0.42 0.99
N THR A 41 5.23 -0.19 2.27
CA THR A 41 3.90 -0.22 2.88
C THR A 41 3.34 1.18 3.16
N CYS A 42 4.06 2.24 2.77
CA CYS A 42 3.61 3.60 2.97
C CYS A 42 2.46 3.92 2.03
N ALA A 43 1.38 4.46 2.57
CA ALA A 43 0.26 4.96 1.78
C ALA A 43 -0.56 6.00 2.57
N TYR A 44 -1.20 6.90 1.85
CA TYR A 44 -2.35 7.63 2.33
C TYR A 44 -3.57 6.72 2.15
N THR A 45 -4.16 6.23 3.23
CA THR A 45 -5.16 5.14 3.18
C THR A 45 -6.58 5.57 3.51
N ASN A 46 -6.80 6.83 3.91
CA ASN A 46 -8.14 7.32 4.18
C ASN A 46 -8.83 7.65 2.86
N VAL A 47 -9.70 6.76 2.39
CA VAL A 47 -10.37 6.83 1.08
C VAL A 47 -11.21 8.11 0.98
N ASP A 48 -12.08 8.36 1.97
CA ASP A 48 -13.00 9.50 1.97
C ASP A 48 -12.26 10.83 2.04
N LYS A 49 -11.30 10.93 2.97
CA LYS A 49 -10.49 12.15 3.10
C LYS A 49 -9.54 12.40 1.93
N ALA A 50 -9.27 11.42 1.10
CA ALA A 50 -8.46 11.62 -0.09
C ALA A 50 -9.14 12.56 -1.08
N GLU A 51 -10.47 12.57 -1.14
CA GLU A 51 -11.24 13.47 -2.01
C GLU A 51 -11.02 14.96 -1.64
N GLU A 52 -10.88 15.23 -0.34
CA GLU A 52 -10.61 16.59 0.18
C GLU A 52 -9.11 16.93 0.19
N ASN A 53 -8.25 15.91 0.31
CA ASN A 53 -6.80 16.05 0.50
C ASN A 53 -5.99 15.46 -0.66
N PHE A 54 -6.40 15.77 -1.90
CA PHE A 54 -5.74 15.28 -3.11
C PHE A 54 -4.21 15.45 -3.07
N ASN A 55 -3.72 16.62 -2.69
CA ASN A 55 -2.29 16.91 -2.71
C ASN A 55 -1.49 15.98 -1.78
N GLU A 56 -1.99 15.71 -0.57
CA GLU A 56 -1.32 14.80 0.37
C GLU A 56 -1.37 13.36 -0.15
N ALA A 57 -2.56 12.90 -0.60
CA ALA A 57 -2.73 11.58 -1.18
C ALA A 57 -1.82 11.37 -2.39
N ASN A 58 -1.77 12.34 -3.31
CA ASN A 58 -0.93 12.29 -4.49
C ASN A 58 0.57 12.31 -4.14
N ASN A 59 0.98 13.12 -3.17
CA ASN A 59 2.37 13.14 -2.71
C ASN A 59 2.81 11.77 -2.20
N VAL A 60 2.01 11.13 -1.34
CA VAL A 60 2.38 9.85 -0.71
C VAL A 60 2.19 8.67 -1.67
N ASN A 61 1.06 8.61 -2.37
CA ASN A 61 0.70 7.42 -3.16
C ASN A 61 1.29 7.42 -4.57
N ASN A 62 1.70 8.57 -5.10
CA ASN A 62 2.22 8.72 -6.46
C ASN A 62 3.66 9.25 -6.47
N LEU A 63 3.88 10.50 -6.03
CA LEU A 63 5.19 11.16 -6.23
C LEU A 63 6.29 10.46 -5.44
N SER A 64 6.08 10.14 -4.16
CA SER A 64 7.08 9.42 -3.37
C SER A 64 7.32 7.99 -3.85
N VAL A 65 6.30 7.34 -4.39
CA VAL A 65 6.47 6.00 -4.98
C VAL A 65 7.39 6.08 -6.19
N GLY A 66 7.26 7.14 -7.01
CA GLY A 66 8.19 7.40 -8.12
C GLY A 66 9.63 7.64 -7.65
N LEU A 67 9.81 8.43 -6.57
CA LEU A 67 11.13 8.65 -5.95
C LEU A 67 11.73 7.33 -5.45
N LEU A 68 10.93 6.50 -4.79
CA LEU A 68 11.36 5.22 -4.28
C LEU A 68 11.74 4.25 -5.39
N ALA A 69 10.95 4.16 -6.47
CA ALA A 69 11.25 3.34 -7.63
C ALA A 69 12.57 3.76 -8.29
N LYS A 70 12.82 5.07 -8.40
CA LYS A 70 14.10 5.59 -8.90
C LYS A 70 15.26 5.20 -7.99
N GLN A 71 15.13 5.32 -6.67
CA GLN A 71 16.18 4.89 -5.74
C GLN A 71 16.45 3.39 -5.84
N CYS A 72 15.41 2.57 -6.02
CA CYS A 72 15.58 1.13 -6.24
C CYS A 72 16.30 0.83 -7.55
N GLN A 73 15.99 1.56 -8.62
CA GLN A 73 16.69 1.46 -9.90
C GLN A 73 18.16 1.84 -9.77
N ASP A 74 18.46 3.00 -9.17
CA ASP A 74 19.82 3.54 -9.07
C ASP A 74 20.74 2.68 -8.18
N ASN A 75 20.16 1.86 -7.27
CA ASN A 75 20.87 1.01 -6.32
C ASN A 75 20.71 -0.50 -6.59
N ASP A 76 20.16 -0.89 -7.75
CA ASP A 76 19.88 -2.29 -8.14
C ASP A 76 19.13 -3.09 -7.06
N CYS A 77 18.16 -2.48 -6.39
CA CYS A 77 17.37 -3.16 -5.39
C CYS A 77 15.97 -3.53 -5.87
N PHE A 78 15.40 -4.61 -5.30
CA PHE A 78 14.07 -5.09 -5.65
C PHE A 78 13.01 -4.34 -4.85
N LEU A 79 11.98 -3.78 -5.52
CA LEU A 79 10.89 -3.06 -4.89
C LEU A 79 9.63 -3.94 -4.78
N ILE A 80 9.16 -4.19 -3.55
CA ILE A 80 7.84 -4.74 -3.29
C ILE A 80 6.93 -3.59 -2.89
N HIS A 81 5.86 -3.34 -3.65
CA HIS A 81 4.92 -2.24 -3.40
C HIS A 81 3.51 -2.76 -3.12
N ILE A 82 2.95 -2.36 -1.98
CA ILE A 82 1.57 -2.72 -1.62
C ILE A 82 0.62 -1.70 -2.26
N SER A 83 -0.24 -2.21 -3.13
CA SER A 83 -1.29 -1.45 -3.82
C SER A 83 -2.68 -1.89 -3.36
N THR A 84 -3.72 -1.57 -4.14
CA THR A 84 -5.13 -1.74 -3.78
C THR A 84 -5.97 -2.20 -4.97
N ASP A 85 -7.07 -2.86 -4.69
CA ASP A 85 -8.15 -3.17 -5.63
C ASP A 85 -8.92 -1.91 -6.11
N TYR A 86 -8.87 -0.80 -5.37
CA TYR A 86 -9.47 0.49 -5.78
C TYR A 86 -8.90 1.07 -7.08
N VAL A 87 -7.88 0.45 -7.69
CA VAL A 87 -7.42 0.78 -9.04
C VAL A 87 -8.41 0.35 -10.12
N PHE A 88 -9.37 -0.51 -9.78
CA PHE A 88 -10.48 -0.94 -10.63
C PHE A 88 -11.75 -0.15 -10.31
N ASP A 89 -12.76 -0.23 -11.16
CA ASP A 89 -14.04 0.47 -11.00
C ASP A 89 -15.09 -0.31 -10.19
N GLY A 90 -14.90 -1.59 -9.95
CA GLY A 90 -15.80 -2.42 -9.16
C GLY A 90 -17.05 -2.91 -9.91
N PHE A 91 -17.18 -2.68 -11.22
CA PHE A 91 -18.35 -3.08 -12.00
C PHE A 91 -18.30 -4.48 -12.59
N SER A 92 -17.20 -5.19 -12.41
CA SER A 92 -17.07 -6.57 -12.91
C SER A 92 -17.92 -7.54 -12.08
N GLU A 93 -18.66 -8.42 -12.76
CA GLU A 93 -19.38 -9.53 -12.12
C GLU A 93 -18.47 -10.72 -11.78
N SER A 94 -17.22 -10.69 -12.21
CA SER A 94 -16.20 -11.70 -11.95
C SER A 94 -14.97 -11.09 -11.29
N PRO A 95 -14.13 -11.88 -10.59
CA PRO A 95 -12.90 -11.39 -10.01
C PRO A 95 -11.98 -10.73 -11.05
N TYR A 96 -11.44 -9.56 -10.72
CA TYR A 96 -10.47 -8.87 -11.57
C TYR A 96 -9.15 -9.64 -11.66
N LYS A 97 -8.55 -9.60 -12.84
CA LYS A 97 -7.20 -10.08 -13.10
C LYS A 97 -6.20 -8.92 -13.05
N GLU A 98 -4.92 -9.27 -12.94
CA GLU A 98 -3.85 -8.28 -12.81
C GLU A 98 -3.74 -7.33 -14.01
N ASP A 99 -4.07 -7.81 -15.22
CA ASP A 99 -3.99 -7.08 -16.48
C ASP A 99 -5.30 -6.42 -16.92
N ASP A 100 -6.40 -6.67 -16.21
CA ASP A 100 -7.68 -6.02 -16.50
C ASP A 100 -7.55 -4.50 -16.50
N LYS A 101 -8.44 -3.84 -17.26
CA LYS A 101 -8.45 -2.38 -17.40
C LYS A 101 -8.64 -1.71 -16.04
N LYS A 102 -7.69 -0.86 -15.66
CA LYS A 102 -7.76 -0.04 -14.46
C LYS A 102 -8.59 1.21 -14.73
N ASN A 103 -9.58 1.47 -13.87
CA ASN A 103 -10.50 2.60 -13.98
C ASN A 103 -10.94 3.10 -12.60
N PRO A 104 -10.03 3.65 -11.78
CA PRO A 104 -10.33 4.08 -10.42
C PRO A 104 -11.38 5.18 -10.40
N LEU A 105 -12.40 5.06 -9.55
CA LEU A 105 -13.49 6.02 -9.43
C LEU A 105 -13.11 7.21 -8.54
N GLY A 106 -12.38 6.98 -7.45
CA GLY A 106 -12.02 8.01 -6.47
C GLY A 106 -10.54 8.41 -6.51
N VAL A 107 -10.22 9.47 -5.76
CA VAL A 107 -8.86 10.04 -5.64
C VAL A 107 -7.88 9.04 -5.06
N TYR A 108 -8.28 8.27 -4.04
CA TYR A 108 -7.41 7.24 -3.46
C TYR A 108 -6.94 6.23 -4.51
N GLY A 109 -7.88 5.59 -5.20
CA GLY A 109 -7.56 4.62 -6.25
C GLY A 109 -6.72 5.21 -7.38
N ARG A 110 -7.05 6.44 -7.81
CA ARG A 110 -6.32 7.17 -8.86
C ARG A 110 -4.87 7.43 -8.46
N THR A 111 -4.65 7.96 -7.26
CA THR A 111 -3.28 8.25 -6.77
C THR A 111 -2.45 6.98 -6.58
N LYS A 112 -3.06 5.88 -6.12
CA LYS A 112 -2.40 4.56 -6.03
C LYS A 112 -2.04 4.03 -7.41
N LEU A 113 -2.97 4.09 -8.38
CA LEU A 113 -2.69 3.68 -9.77
C LEU A 113 -1.57 4.51 -10.40
N ASP A 114 -1.52 5.81 -10.14
CA ASP A 114 -0.47 6.67 -10.67
C ASP A 114 0.90 6.32 -10.07
N GLY A 115 0.95 5.90 -8.81
CA GLY A 115 2.14 5.30 -8.20
C GLY A 115 2.57 3.99 -8.87
N GLU A 116 1.63 3.08 -9.16
CA GLU A 116 1.92 1.86 -9.95
C GLU A 116 2.53 2.21 -11.31
N LYS A 117 1.94 3.19 -12.02
CA LYS A 117 2.46 3.65 -13.32
C LYS A 117 3.90 4.20 -13.23
N LYS A 118 4.26 4.84 -12.10
CA LYS A 118 5.64 5.29 -11.86
C LYS A 118 6.60 4.12 -11.73
N ILE A 119 6.21 3.07 -11.01
CA ILE A 119 7.00 1.84 -10.88
C ILE A 119 7.14 1.15 -12.24
N LEU A 120 6.02 0.98 -12.97
CA LEU A 120 6.00 0.34 -14.29
C LEU A 120 6.86 1.08 -15.32
N LYS A 121 6.98 2.41 -15.21
CA LYS A 121 7.82 3.25 -16.09
C LYS A 121 9.29 3.30 -15.65
N SER A 122 9.60 2.83 -14.46
CA SER A 122 10.99 2.74 -13.99
C SER A 122 11.64 1.47 -14.54
N ASN A 123 12.96 1.43 -14.50
CA ASN A 123 13.73 0.23 -14.85
C ASN A 123 14.12 -0.58 -13.60
N CYS A 124 13.50 -0.32 -12.43
CA CYS A 124 13.76 -1.13 -11.24
C CYS A 124 13.09 -2.51 -11.36
N ARG A 125 13.66 -3.50 -10.70
CA ARG A 125 13.00 -4.80 -10.50
C ARG A 125 11.93 -4.62 -9.43
N PHE A 126 10.71 -5.11 -9.67
CA PHE A 126 9.61 -4.88 -8.75
C PHE A 126 8.59 -6.03 -8.69
N CYS A 127 7.79 -5.99 -7.62
CA CYS A 127 6.53 -6.71 -7.48
C CYS A 127 5.48 -5.73 -6.93
N ILE A 128 4.31 -5.63 -7.58
CA ILE A 128 3.17 -4.87 -7.09
C ILE A 128 2.14 -5.86 -6.58
N ILE A 129 1.76 -5.73 -5.29
CA ILE A 129 0.77 -6.60 -4.64
C ILE A 129 -0.47 -5.75 -4.39
N ARG A 130 -1.56 -6.01 -5.13
CA ARG A 130 -2.86 -5.41 -4.88
C ARG A 130 -3.61 -6.21 -3.83
N THR A 131 -4.13 -5.52 -2.82
CA THR A 131 -4.86 -6.12 -1.71
C THR A 131 -6.19 -5.40 -1.52
N SER A 132 -7.17 -6.11 -0.95
CA SER A 132 -8.44 -5.52 -0.51
C SER A 132 -8.73 -5.89 0.93
N TRP A 133 -9.45 -5.02 1.64
CA TRP A 133 -9.98 -5.25 2.99
C TRP A 133 -8.94 -5.87 3.94
N LEU A 134 -7.75 -5.27 3.96
CA LEU A 134 -6.62 -5.76 4.74
C LEU A 134 -6.92 -5.72 6.23
N PHE A 135 -6.75 -6.85 6.90
CA PHE A 135 -6.94 -6.96 8.35
C PHE A 135 -5.80 -7.70 9.04
N SER A 136 -5.64 -7.41 10.34
CA SER A 136 -4.67 -8.07 11.22
C SER A 136 -5.03 -7.88 12.69
N GLU A 137 -4.30 -8.55 13.56
CA GLU A 137 -4.32 -8.33 15.00
C GLU A 137 -3.80 -6.93 15.38
N PHE A 138 -3.03 -6.29 14.50
CA PHE A 138 -2.38 -5.01 14.74
C PHE A 138 -3.13 -3.86 14.08
N GLY A 139 -3.01 -2.67 14.66
CA GLY A 139 -3.61 -1.45 14.13
C GLY A 139 -5.14 -1.46 14.14
N ASN A 140 -5.73 -0.49 13.45
CA ASN A 140 -7.17 -0.38 13.26
C ASN A 140 -7.54 -0.99 11.90
N ASN A 141 -8.63 -1.76 11.86
CA ASN A 141 -9.18 -2.34 10.65
C ASN A 141 -10.68 -2.60 10.83
N PHE A 142 -11.38 -2.85 9.72
CA PHE A 142 -12.82 -3.06 9.71
C PHE A 142 -13.26 -4.18 10.65
N LEU A 143 -12.59 -5.34 10.61
CA LEU A 143 -12.93 -6.49 11.48
C LEU A 143 -12.90 -6.10 12.96
N LYS A 144 -11.83 -5.44 13.42
CA LYS A 144 -11.71 -5.00 14.82
C LYS A 144 -12.75 -3.96 15.19
N THR A 145 -13.11 -3.09 14.26
CA THR A 145 -14.17 -2.08 14.45
C THR A 145 -15.51 -2.78 14.67
N ILE A 146 -15.88 -3.73 13.81
CA ILE A 146 -17.13 -4.50 13.95
C ILE A 146 -17.16 -5.29 15.27
N LEU A 147 -16.08 -6.00 15.62
CA LEU A 147 -15.99 -6.74 16.87
C LEU A 147 -16.15 -5.81 18.10
N ASN A 148 -15.56 -4.63 18.07
CA ASN A 148 -15.67 -3.66 19.16
C ASN A 148 -17.09 -3.07 19.28
N ILE A 149 -17.80 -2.85 18.17
CA ILE A 149 -19.19 -2.38 18.19
C ILE A 149 -20.10 -3.52 18.70
N ALA A 150 -19.94 -4.73 18.16
CA ALA A 150 -20.72 -5.90 18.56
C ALA A 150 -20.58 -6.22 20.05
N SER A 151 -19.39 -6.06 20.63
CA SER A 151 -19.16 -6.27 22.06
C SER A 151 -19.94 -5.31 22.98
N LYS A 152 -20.44 -4.20 22.44
CA LYS A 152 -21.23 -3.19 23.17
C LYS A 152 -22.74 -3.39 23.01
N ASN A 153 -23.17 -4.51 22.41
CA ASN A 153 -24.58 -4.82 22.11
C ASN A 153 -25.29 -3.69 21.33
N ALA A 154 -24.56 -3.00 20.43
CA ALA A 154 -25.10 -1.97 19.57
C ALA A 154 -25.53 -2.56 18.22
N ASP A 155 -26.59 -2.02 17.67
CA ASP A 155 -26.99 -2.33 16.30
C ASP A 155 -25.87 -1.91 15.32
N ILE A 156 -25.58 -2.78 14.37
CA ILE A 156 -24.52 -2.55 13.39
C ILE A 156 -25.16 -2.35 12.01
N SER A 157 -24.98 -1.16 11.45
CA SER A 157 -25.33 -0.88 10.06
C SER A 157 -24.09 -0.99 9.19
N VAL A 158 -24.14 -1.83 8.17
CA VAL A 158 -23.03 -2.06 7.23
C VAL A 158 -23.51 -1.83 5.80
N ILE A 159 -22.64 -1.30 4.96
CA ILE A 159 -22.89 -1.18 3.52
C ILE A 159 -23.03 -2.60 2.95
N SER A 160 -24.07 -2.82 2.11
CA SER A 160 -24.38 -4.15 1.54
C SER A 160 -24.07 -4.27 0.04
N ASP A 161 -23.70 -3.17 -0.62
CA ASP A 161 -23.47 -3.08 -2.06
C ASP A 161 -21.97 -3.18 -2.45
N GLN A 162 -21.09 -3.37 -1.49
CA GLN A 162 -19.64 -3.56 -1.74
C GLN A 162 -19.28 -5.04 -1.68
N ILE A 163 -18.70 -5.54 -2.74
CA ILE A 163 -18.15 -6.90 -2.84
C ILE A 163 -16.62 -6.82 -2.79
N GLY A 164 -16.00 -7.58 -1.91
CA GLY A 164 -14.55 -7.60 -1.77
C GLY A 164 -14.05 -8.87 -1.09
N ALA A 165 -12.75 -9.11 -1.16
CA ALA A 165 -12.09 -10.25 -0.52
C ALA A 165 -11.27 -9.79 0.69
N PRO A 166 -11.69 -10.11 1.93
CA PRO A 166 -10.87 -9.82 3.11
C PRO A 166 -9.51 -10.50 3.01
N THR A 167 -8.45 -9.74 3.26
CA THR A 167 -7.08 -10.23 3.13
C THR A 167 -6.35 -10.15 4.46
N TYR A 168 -5.89 -11.31 4.96
CA TYR A 168 -5.11 -11.35 6.19
C TYR A 168 -3.65 -10.94 5.93
N SER A 169 -3.17 -9.90 6.61
CA SER A 169 -1.82 -9.38 6.41
C SER A 169 -0.71 -10.39 6.74
N GLY A 170 -1.00 -11.34 7.64
CA GLY A 170 -0.09 -12.43 7.96
C GLY A 170 0.18 -13.35 6.77
N ASP A 171 -0.80 -13.57 5.88
CA ASP A 171 -0.62 -14.41 4.71
C ASP A 171 0.14 -13.66 3.60
N ILE A 172 -0.18 -12.38 3.35
CA ILE A 172 0.62 -11.54 2.45
C ILE A 172 2.10 -11.52 2.87
N SER A 173 2.35 -11.45 4.18
CA SER A 173 3.72 -11.37 4.69
C SER A 173 4.48 -12.71 4.64
N LYS A 174 3.82 -13.81 4.30
CA LYS A 174 4.45 -15.13 4.07
C LYS A 174 4.70 -15.38 2.57
N ALA A 175 3.83 -14.83 1.72
CA ALA A 175 3.97 -14.91 0.27
C ALA A 175 5.15 -14.07 -0.23
#